data_25b0912379b5b6f7b3490de67d402891
#
_entry.id   25b0912379b5b6f7b3490de67d402891
#
_cell.length_a   1.000
_cell.length_b   1.000
_cell.length_c   1.000
_cell.angle_alpha   90.00
_cell.angle_beta   90.00
_cell.angle_gamma   90.00
#
_symmetry.space_group_name_H-M   'P 1'
#
loop_
_entity.id
_entity.type
_entity.pdbx_description
1 polymer ?
#
loop_
_entity_poly.entity_id
_entity_poly.type
_entity_poly.pdbx_seq_one_letter_code
_entity_poly.pdbx_strand_id
1 'polypeptide(L)'
;MELLKERIRRDGKVKGTDVLKVDSFLNHQMDVELFAEIGKEFKRRFADREVNKILTIEASGIGIACVAAEYFHCPVIFAKKSQTKNIAGDVYTTKVESFTHGRVYDIIVAKEFLGPGDK
;
A
#
# COMPACT_ATOMS: atom_id res chain seq x y z
N MET A 1 11.41 11.85 -5.40
CA MET A 1 10.61 12.87 -4.68
C MET A 1 11.40 13.41 -3.50
N GLU A 2 11.87 14.64 -3.65
CA GLU A 2 12.75 15.23 -2.63
C GLU A 2 12.07 15.44 -1.29
N LEU A 3 10.81 15.83 -1.29
CA LEU A 3 10.04 16.04 -0.05
C LEU A 3 10.03 14.78 0.83
N LEU A 4 9.83 13.61 0.24
CA LEU A 4 9.83 12.35 0.97
C LEU A 4 11.23 12.00 1.48
N LYS A 5 12.25 12.21 0.67
CA LYS A 5 13.64 11.97 1.08
C LYS A 5 14.05 12.85 2.25
N GLU A 6 13.69 14.12 2.22
CA GLU A 6 13.95 15.05 3.31
C GLU A 6 13.22 14.65 4.59
N ARG A 7 11.96 14.21 4.45
CA ARG A 7 11.19 13.75 5.60
C ARG A 7 11.82 12.52 6.25
N ILE A 8 12.30 11.58 5.44
CA ILE A 8 13.00 10.39 5.92
C ILE A 8 14.29 10.78 6.65
N ARG A 9 15.06 11.70 6.09
CA ARG A 9 16.31 12.16 6.73
C ARG A 9 16.06 12.87 8.06
N ARG A 10 14.99 13.65 8.15
CA ARG A 10 14.66 14.43 9.34
C ARG A 10 14.03 13.57 10.44
N ASP A 11 13.04 12.76 10.10
CA ASP A 11 12.18 12.08 11.06
C ASP A 11 12.32 10.56 11.06
N GLY A 12 12.99 9.99 10.07
CA GLY A 12 13.31 8.56 10.04
C GLY A 12 14.34 8.22 11.10
N LYS A 13 14.19 7.04 11.70
CA LYS A 13 15.12 6.54 12.72
C LYS A 13 15.71 5.22 12.26
N VAL A 14 17.04 5.12 12.35
CA VAL A 14 17.74 3.87 12.02
C VAL A 14 17.87 3.05 13.30
N LYS A 15 17.42 1.80 13.22
CA LYS A 15 17.58 0.82 14.29
C LYS A 15 18.48 -0.30 13.80
N GLY A 16 19.64 -0.47 14.45
CA GLY A 16 20.64 -1.38 13.96
C GLY A 16 21.27 -0.91 12.64
N THR A 17 21.56 -1.83 11.74
CA THR A 17 22.20 -1.52 10.45
C THR A 17 21.24 -1.65 9.26
N ASP A 18 20.08 -2.24 9.46
CA ASP A 18 19.19 -2.68 8.37
C ASP A 18 17.72 -2.29 8.53
N VAL A 19 17.34 -1.64 9.64
CA VAL A 19 15.96 -1.22 9.88
C VAL A 19 15.85 0.30 9.86
N LEU A 20 15.04 0.82 8.94
CA LEU A 20 14.64 2.22 8.91
C LEU A 20 13.22 2.34 9.46
N LYS A 21 13.06 3.04 10.57
CA LYS A 21 11.75 3.31 11.17
C LYS A 21 11.19 4.62 10.63
N VAL A 22 10.02 4.53 10.04
CA VAL A 22 9.26 5.66 9.48
C VAL A 22 7.86 5.75 10.09
N ASP A 23 7.72 5.21 11.29
CA ASP A 23 6.44 5.04 11.98
C ASP A 23 5.80 6.36 12.44
N SER A 24 6.57 7.42 12.59
CA SER A 24 6.04 8.71 13.02
C SER A 24 5.29 9.49 11.93
N PHE A 25 5.42 9.09 10.66
CA PHE A 25 4.77 9.83 9.57
C PHE A 25 4.21 8.94 8.44
N LEU A 26 4.53 7.66 8.41
CA LEU A 26 4.16 6.81 7.27
C LEU A 26 3.29 5.61 7.67
N ASN A 27 3.74 4.76 8.59
CA ASN A 27 3.14 3.45 8.77
C ASN A 27 2.62 3.15 10.18
N HIS A 28 2.57 4.14 11.05
CA HIS A 28 1.88 4.05 12.34
C HIS A 28 1.10 5.34 12.60
N GLN A 29 1.78 6.45 12.79
CA GLN A 29 1.17 7.76 12.63
C GLN A 29 1.27 8.16 11.15
N MET A 30 0.16 8.53 10.56
CA MET A 30 0.07 8.82 9.14
C MET A 30 -0.05 10.33 8.90
N ASP A 31 0.95 10.92 8.25
CA ASP A 31 0.90 12.32 7.85
C ASP A 31 0.12 12.45 6.54
N VAL A 32 -1.15 12.83 6.66
CA VAL A 32 -2.07 12.91 5.53
C VAL A 32 -1.64 13.96 4.50
N GLU A 33 -1.05 15.06 4.95
CA GLU A 33 -0.54 16.08 4.03
C GLU A 33 0.64 15.54 3.20
N LEU A 34 1.54 14.80 3.83
CA LEU A 34 2.61 14.11 3.12
C LEU A 34 2.04 13.09 2.12
N PHE A 35 1.02 12.34 2.52
CA PHE A 35 0.36 11.39 1.62
C PHE A 35 -0.27 12.07 0.41
N ALA A 36 -0.83 13.26 0.59
CA ALA A 36 -1.37 14.04 -0.52
C ALA A 36 -0.26 14.40 -1.53
N GLU A 37 0.90 14.82 -1.06
CA GLU A 37 2.03 15.12 -1.95
C GLU A 37 2.56 13.88 -2.66
N ILE A 38 2.58 12.74 -1.97
CA ILE A 38 2.93 11.45 -2.58
C ILE A 38 1.90 11.06 -3.64
N GLY A 39 0.62 11.25 -3.37
CA GLY A 39 -0.45 10.98 -4.34
C GLY A 39 -0.34 11.83 -5.60
N LYS A 40 -0.03 13.10 -5.46
CA LYS A 40 0.25 14.00 -6.60
C LYS A 40 1.45 13.51 -7.41
N GLU A 41 2.50 13.06 -6.74
CA GLU A 41 3.68 12.52 -7.42
C GLU A 41 3.37 11.23 -8.17
N PHE A 42 2.56 10.34 -7.60
CA PHE A 42 2.09 9.16 -8.31
C PHE A 42 1.28 9.56 -9.55
N LYS A 43 0.36 10.50 -9.41
CA LYS A 43 -0.44 10.98 -10.55
C LYS A 43 0.44 11.54 -11.65
N ARG A 44 1.47 12.29 -11.30
CA ARG A 44 2.44 12.83 -12.27
C ARG A 44 3.18 11.72 -13.01
N ARG A 45 3.64 10.70 -12.29
CA ARG A 45 4.40 9.57 -12.88
C ARG A 45 3.55 8.68 -13.79
N PHE A 46 2.26 8.58 -13.50
CA PHE A 46 1.32 7.77 -14.26
C PHE A 46 0.38 8.60 -15.14
N ALA A 47 0.77 9.84 -15.46
CA ALA A 47 -0.07 10.78 -16.21
C ALA A 47 -0.45 10.28 -17.62
N ASP A 48 0.40 9.47 -18.23
CA ASP A 48 0.19 8.88 -19.56
C ASP A 48 -0.51 7.52 -19.53
N ARG A 49 -0.93 7.07 -18.36
CA ARG A 49 -1.57 5.77 -18.17
C ARG A 49 -2.97 5.90 -17.64
N GLU A 50 -3.84 5.03 -18.11
CA GLU A 50 -5.16 4.86 -17.52
C GLU A 50 -5.02 4.06 -16.22
N VAL A 51 -5.54 4.61 -15.14
CA VAL A 51 -5.59 3.93 -13.84
C VAL A 51 -7.03 3.99 -13.35
N ASN A 52 -7.68 2.86 -13.25
CA ASN A 52 -9.07 2.79 -12.78
C ASN A 52 -9.22 2.07 -11.44
N LYS A 53 -8.12 1.58 -10.88
CA LYS A 53 -8.13 0.91 -9.59
C LYS A 53 -6.74 0.95 -8.96
N ILE A 54 -6.70 1.09 -7.65
CA ILE A 54 -5.46 1.00 -6.87
C ILE A 54 -5.56 -0.23 -5.97
N LEU A 55 -4.55 -1.08 -6.06
CA LEU A 55 -4.43 -2.27 -5.22
C LEU A 55 -3.31 -2.08 -4.20
N THR A 56 -3.62 -2.33 -2.95
CA THR A 56 -2.65 -2.32 -1.86
C THR A 56 -2.82 -3.56 -0.98
N ILE A 57 -2.06 -3.65 0.09
CA ILE A 57 -2.13 -4.77 1.05
C ILE A 57 -2.33 -4.19 2.45
N GLU A 58 -3.20 -4.82 3.26
CA GLU A 58 -3.33 -4.42 4.66
C GLU A 58 -1.97 -4.56 5.38
N ALA A 59 -1.63 -3.73 6.38
CA ALA A 59 -2.52 -2.67 6.86
C ALA A 59 -2.01 -1.28 6.49
N SER A 60 -0.70 -1.03 6.58
CA SER A 60 -0.12 0.31 6.49
C SER A 60 -0.24 0.95 5.10
N GLY A 61 -0.42 0.15 4.05
CA GLY A 61 -0.60 0.66 2.69
C GLY A 61 -1.98 1.25 2.41
N ILE A 62 -2.97 0.96 3.25
CA ILE A 62 -4.36 1.39 3.00
C ILE A 62 -4.50 2.90 3.05
N GLY A 63 -3.93 3.54 4.07
CA GLY A 63 -4.05 4.99 4.23
C GLY A 63 -3.49 5.77 3.05
N ILE A 64 -2.27 5.47 2.66
CA ILE A 64 -1.62 6.15 1.53
C ILE A 64 -2.33 5.86 0.20
N ALA A 65 -2.83 4.64 0.01
CA ALA A 65 -3.59 4.29 -1.18
C ALA A 65 -4.89 5.08 -1.29
N CYS A 66 -5.62 5.24 -0.19
CA CYS A 66 -6.87 6.00 -0.18
C CYS A 66 -6.64 7.48 -0.51
N VAL A 67 -5.61 8.10 0.06
CA VAL A 67 -5.29 9.49 -0.25
C VAL A 67 -4.85 9.64 -1.70
N ALA A 68 -3.99 8.74 -2.20
CA ALA A 68 -3.55 8.76 -3.59
C ALA A 68 -4.72 8.57 -4.58
N ALA A 69 -5.68 7.73 -4.23
CA ALA A 69 -6.84 7.44 -5.08
C ALA A 69 -7.70 8.67 -5.38
N GLU A 70 -7.69 9.68 -4.50
CA GLU A 70 -8.39 10.94 -4.77
C GLU A 70 -7.88 11.63 -6.03
N TYR A 71 -6.58 11.49 -6.33
CA TYR A 71 -5.97 12.07 -7.52
C TYR A 71 -6.21 11.25 -8.79
N PHE A 72 -6.53 9.98 -8.65
CA PHE A 72 -6.87 9.09 -9.76
C PHE A 72 -8.36 8.91 -9.97
N HIS A 73 -9.18 9.39 -9.04
CA HIS A 73 -10.65 9.27 -9.08
C HIS A 73 -11.10 7.82 -9.26
N CYS A 74 -10.50 6.92 -8.52
CA CYS A 74 -10.78 5.49 -8.62
C CYS A 74 -10.88 4.84 -7.25
N PRO A 75 -11.51 3.66 -7.15
CA PRO A 75 -11.58 2.94 -5.91
C PRO A 75 -10.24 2.30 -5.52
N VAL A 76 -10.10 2.03 -4.25
CA VAL A 76 -9.00 1.26 -3.69
C VAL A 76 -9.50 -0.11 -3.27
N ILE A 77 -8.75 -1.12 -3.61
CA ILE A 77 -8.96 -2.46 -3.10
C ILE A 77 -7.74 -2.86 -2.28
N PHE A 78 -7.94 -3.48 -1.14
CA PHE A 78 -6.80 -3.98 -0.37
C PHE A 78 -6.85 -5.49 -0.21
N ALA A 79 -5.73 -6.12 -0.49
CA ALA A 79 -5.54 -7.53 -0.27
C ALA A 79 -5.49 -7.81 1.24
N LYS A 80 -6.16 -8.87 1.65
CA LYS A 80 -6.24 -9.27 3.06
C LYS A 80 -5.24 -10.37 3.34
N LYS A 81 -4.61 -10.29 4.48
CA LYS A 81 -3.78 -11.38 5.01
C LYS A 81 -4.69 -12.36 5.72
N SER A 82 -4.59 -13.63 5.36
CA SER A 82 -5.39 -14.68 5.95
C SER A 82 -4.51 -15.82 6.44
N GLN A 83 -4.83 -16.35 7.62
CA GLN A 83 -4.19 -17.56 8.15
C GLN A 83 -5.08 -18.79 7.94
N THR A 84 -6.32 -18.60 7.51
CA THR A 84 -7.28 -19.70 7.34
C THR A 84 -7.36 -20.13 5.90
N LYS A 85 -7.37 -21.46 5.69
CA LYS A 85 -7.53 -22.07 4.37
C LYS A 85 -8.96 -22.02 3.85
N ASN A 86 -9.93 -21.62 4.67
CA ASN A 86 -11.34 -21.53 4.30
C ASN A 86 -11.66 -20.13 3.79
N ILE A 87 -11.30 -19.88 2.56
CA ILE A 87 -11.64 -18.64 1.89
C ILE A 87 -12.94 -18.89 1.14
N ALA A 88 -14.02 -18.26 1.62
CA ALA A 88 -15.31 -18.32 0.97
C ALA A 88 -15.31 -17.43 -0.27
N GLY A 89 -15.78 -17.97 -1.40
CA GLY A 89 -15.94 -17.23 -2.62
C GLY A 89 -14.76 -17.31 -3.58
N ASP A 90 -14.89 -16.60 -4.68
CA ASP A 90 -13.92 -16.61 -5.77
C ASP A 90 -12.87 -15.55 -5.54
N VAL A 91 -11.63 -15.99 -5.29
CA VAL A 91 -10.53 -15.09 -4.91
C VAL A 91 -9.26 -15.39 -5.70
N TYR A 92 -8.47 -14.35 -5.91
CA TYR A 92 -7.05 -14.50 -6.21
C TYR A 92 -6.30 -14.75 -4.91
N THR A 93 -5.32 -15.62 -4.91
CA THR A 93 -4.51 -15.89 -3.73
C THR A 93 -3.06 -16.11 -4.09
N THR A 94 -2.17 -15.69 -3.19
CA THR A 94 -0.74 -15.97 -3.26
C THR A 94 -0.17 -16.06 -1.86
N LYS A 95 0.99 -16.67 -1.74
CA LYS A 95 1.67 -16.79 -0.44
C LYS A 95 2.76 -15.75 -0.33
N VAL A 96 2.82 -15.11 0.84
CA VAL A 96 3.86 -14.12 1.16
C VAL A 96 4.48 -14.48 2.50
N GLU A 97 5.80 -14.48 2.54
CA GLU A 97 6.55 -14.65 3.77
C GLU A 97 6.75 -13.30 4.46
N SER A 98 6.39 -13.23 5.73
CA SER A 98 6.65 -12.04 6.53
C SER A 98 8.04 -12.10 7.13
N PHE A 99 8.91 -11.20 6.75
CA PHE A 99 10.26 -11.07 7.32
C PHE A 99 10.24 -10.76 8.81
N THR A 100 9.22 -10.02 9.27
CA THR A 100 9.13 -9.59 10.67
C THR A 100 8.69 -10.70 11.61
N HIS A 101 7.87 -11.63 11.12
CA HIS A 101 7.23 -12.65 11.96
C HIS A 101 7.61 -14.08 11.60
N GLY A 102 8.38 -14.29 10.55
CA GLY A 102 8.79 -15.62 10.08
C GLY A 102 7.62 -16.52 9.68
N ARG A 103 6.45 -15.93 9.38
CA ARG A 103 5.23 -16.66 9.03
C ARG A 103 4.90 -16.48 7.56
N VAL A 104 4.30 -17.52 6.99
CA VAL A 104 3.74 -17.47 5.64
C VAL A 104 2.25 -17.16 5.74
N TYR A 105 1.82 -16.13 5.04
CA TYR A 105 0.41 -15.73 4.96
C TYR A 105 -0.13 -15.96 3.56
N ASP A 106 -1.39 -16.32 3.49
CA ASP A 106 -2.13 -16.23 2.24
C ASP A 106 -2.63 -14.79 2.07
N ILE A 107 -2.32 -14.21 0.93
CA ILE A 107 -2.84 -12.90 0.54
C ILE A 107 -3.99 -13.14 -0.41
N ILE A 108 -5.14 -12.55 -0.11
CA ILE A 108 -6.36 -12.78 -0.87
C ILE A 108 -6.99 -11.48 -1.37
N VAL A 109 -7.53 -11.53 -2.59
CA VAL A 109 -8.33 -10.47 -3.19
C VAL A 109 -9.56 -11.11 -3.82
N ALA A 110 -10.75 -10.60 -3.52
CA ALA A 110 -11.97 -11.08 -4.15
C ALA A 110 -11.99 -10.74 -5.64
N LYS A 111 -12.26 -11.73 -6.49
CA LYS A 111 -12.35 -11.54 -7.95
C LYS A 111 -13.50 -10.63 -8.34
N GLU A 112 -14.51 -10.51 -7.49
CA GLU A 112 -15.63 -9.58 -7.66
C GLU A 112 -15.15 -8.13 -7.82
N PHE A 113 -14.06 -7.76 -7.14
CA PHE A 113 -13.57 -6.37 -7.12
C PHE A 113 -12.35 -6.12 -8.00
N LEU A 114 -11.75 -7.18 -8.55
CA LEU A 114 -10.57 -7.04 -9.40
C LEU A 114 -10.68 -7.98 -10.60
N GLY A 115 -10.89 -7.41 -11.76
CA GLY A 115 -11.07 -8.15 -13.00
C GLY A 115 -9.95 -7.94 -14.01
N PRO A 116 -9.92 -8.77 -15.09
CA PRO A 116 -8.86 -8.71 -16.09
C PRO A 116 -8.83 -7.40 -16.90
N GLY A 117 -9.92 -6.62 -16.91
CA GLY A 117 -9.98 -5.33 -17.57
C GLY A 117 -9.49 -4.16 -16.72
N ASP A 118 -9.15 -4.39 -15.48
CA ASP A 118 -8.69 -3.33 -14.58
C ASP A 118 -7.27 -2.88 -14.93
N LYS A 119 -7.04 -1.59 -14.72
CA LYS A 119 -5.80 -0.89 -15.07
C LYS A 119 -5.23 -0.15 -13.87
#